data_490dd9807963a23edcea1f0e22df9161
#
_entry.id   490dd9807963a23edcea1f0e22df9161
#
_cell.length_a   1.000
_cell.length_b   1.000
_cell.length_c   1.000
_cell.angle_alpha   90.00
_cell.angle_beta   90.00
_cell.angle_gamma   90.00
#
_symmetry.space_group_name_H-M   'P 1'
#
loop_
_entity.id
_entity.type
_entity.pdbx_description
1 polymer ?
#
loop_
_entity_poly.entity_id
_entity_poly.type
_entity_poly.pdbx_seq_one_letter_code
_entity_poly.pdbx_strand_id
1 'polypeptide(L)'
;MSGISKPEVDQLIEDAIDGRAVEDRNVIAELFELPLFSPEAAALQAAARTVSERSCAGRAEVHAQVALNIGPCPRNCLFCAFATCNEVFTESVEVDLDYVIEQARQFETDGANAIYLMATGVYPFDRFIERGARVRAALDDATVLIANVGDFKPDRAVALRQAGFNGIYHAVRLGEGEVTGIPVERRMETFQAARNAGLRIGTCLEPVGPEHTTEELIEKLLITRDVAPAYSGSARRIPIPDTELERHGMVSEARMAHILAVVRLVLPTSIAGNCTHEPNAIGAAAGANLLWAEVGGNPRDTREKTEEGRGMTVAQCRAVLGEAEWQVLDGPSAFFAA
;
A
#
# COMPACT_ATOMS: atom_id res chain seq x y z
N MET A 1 21.93 21.60 14.47
CA MET A 1 22.45 21.10 13.18
C MET A 1 21.90 22.05 12.12
N SER A 2 22.72 22.57 11.20
CA SER A 2 22.22 23.36 10.07
C SER A 2 21.44 22.42 9.17
N GLY A 3 20.13 22.60 9.03
CA GLY A 3 19.31 21.82 8.11
C GLY A 3 19.77 22.02 6.67
N ILE A 4 19.30 21.12 5.77
CA ILE A 4 19.58 21.17 4.35
C ILE A 4 19.23 22.53 3.77
N SER A 5 20.15 23.10 3.02
CA SER A 5 19.96 24.42 2.41
C SER A 5 19.10 24.35 1.15
N LYS A 6 18.46 25.48 0.79
CA LYS A 6 17.64 25.53 -0.42
C LYS A 6 18.39 25.09 -1.69
N PRO A 7 19.64 25.52 -1.98
CA PRO A 7 20.37 25.05 -3.16
C PRO A 7 20.62 23.53 -3.17
N GLU A 8 20.84 22.92 -2.00
CA GLU A 8 20.99 21.46 -1.90
C GLU A 8 19.68 20.74 -2.20
N VAL A 9 18.54 21.26 -1.70
CA VAL A 9 17.20 20.71 -2.04
C VAL A 9 16.93 20.86 -3.54
N ASP A 10 17.22 22.01 -4.14
CA ASP A 10 17.03 22.25 -5.57
C ASP A 10 17.87 21.25 -6.41
N GLN A 11 19.12 20.97 -6.03
CA GLN A 11 19.96 19.99 -6.71
C GLN A 11 19.42 18.55 -6.58
N LEU A 12 18.97 18.16 -5.39
CA LEU A 12 18.37 16.86 -5.16
C LEU A 12 17.09 16.66 -5.99
N ILE A 13 16.30 17.71 -6.14
CA ILE A 13 15.11 17.70 -6.97
C ILE A 13 15.47 17.48 -8.45
N GLU A 14 16.47 18.20 -8.96
CA GLU A 14 16.96 18.02 -10.33
C GLU A 14 17.47 16.58 -10.54
N ASP A 15 18.27 16.07 -9.62
CA ASP A 15 18.80 14.71 -9.65
C ASP A 15 17.67 13.65 -9.67
N ALA A 16 16.66 13.80 -8.81
CA ALA A 16 15.52 12.89 -8.76
C ALA A 16 14.67 12.94 -10.04
N ILE A 17 14.46 14.15 -10.59
CA ILE A 17 13.77 14.34 -11.87
C ILE A 17 14.55 13.67 -13.01
N ASP A 18 15.87 13.64 -12.95
CA ASP A 18 16.74 12.96 -13.90
C ASP A 18 16.90 11.45 -13.64
N GLY A 19 16.17 10.92 -12.65
CA GLY A 19 16.11 9.50 -12.34
C GLY A 19 17.14 9.02 -11.32
N ARG A 20 17.88 9.93 -10.69
CA ARG A 20 18.80 9.59 -9.59
C ARG A 20 18.05 9.65 -8.25
N ALA A 21 17.86 8.49 -7.65
CA ALA A 21 17.22 8.39 -6.33
C ALA A 21 18.11 9.00 -5.23
N VAL A 22 17.48 9.56 -4.19
CA VAL A 22 18.19 10.04 -3.00
C VAL A 22 18.66 8.86 -2.19
N GLU A 23 19.97 8.70 -1.99
CA GLU A 23 20.58 7.54 -1.32
C GLU A 23 21.15 7.85 0.07
N ASP A 24 21.62 9.09 0.30
CA ASP A 24 22.22 9.47 1.57
C ASP A 24 21.18 9.51 2.69
N ARG A 25 21.42 8.71 3.73
CA ARG A 25 20.51 8.56 4.87
C ARG A 25 20.29 9.87 5.64
N ASN A 26 21.33 10.71 5.76
CA ASN A 26 21.21 11.98 6.48
C ASN A 26 20.37 12.96 5.65
N VAL A 27 20.57 12.97 4.34
CA VAL A 27 19.75 13.78 3.43
C VAL A 27 18.29 13.34 3.48
N ILE A 28 18.01 12.04 3.46
CA ILE A 28 16.64 11.53 3.59
C ILE A 28 16.01 11.98 4.91
N ALA A 29 16.78 11.97 6.03
CA ALA A 29 16.29 12.47 7.32
C ALA A 29 15.92 13.96 7.25
N GLU A 30 16.79 14.78 6.67
CA GLU A 30 16.54 16.21 6.51
C GLU A 30 15.32 16.51 5.63
N LEU A 31 15.10 15.70 4.58
CA LEU A 31 13.90 15.81 3.74
C LEU A 31 12.60 15.49 4.53
N PHE A 32 12.60 14.49 5.38
CA PHE A 32 11.45 14.18 6.25
C PHE A 32 11.16 15.30 7.26
N GLU A 33 12.21 15.98 7.75
CA GLU A 33 12.12 17.03 8.78
C GLU A 33 11.82 18.43 8.21
N LEU A 34 11.74 18.60 6.89
CA LEU A 34 11.36 19.90 6.31
C LEU A 34 10.02 20.39 6.88
N PRO A 35 9.92 21.69 7.21
CA PRO A 35 8.65 22.28 7.62
C PRO A 35 7.60 22.11 6.52
N LEU A 36 6.43 21.55 6.86
CA LEU A 36 5.40 21.13 5.88
C LEU A 36 5.00 22.19 4.84
N PHE A 37 5.00 23.45 5.25
CA PHE A 37 4.55 24.56 4.41
C PHE A 37 5.72 25.48 4.01
N SER A 38 6.96 24.97 4.06
CA SER A 38 8.11 25.67 3.52
C SER A 38 8.11 25.64 1.99
N PRO A 39 8.77 26.61 1.34
CA PRO A 39 8.98 26.56 -0.11
C PRO A 39 9.70 25.27 -0.56
N GLU A 40 10.64 24.76 0.25
CA GLU A 40 11.40 23.54 -0.02
C GLU A 40 10.48 22.30 0.00
N ALA A 41 9.59 22.18 0.98
CA ALA A 41 8.62 21.09 1.04
C ALA A 41 7.62 21.13 -0.14
N ALA A 42 7.22 22.33 -0.56
CA ALA A 42 6.36 22.51 -1.73
C ALA A 42 7.09 22.08 -3.02
N ALA A 43 8.35 22.48 -3.17
CA ALA A 43 9.20 22.09 -4.31
C ALA A 43 9.42 20.57 -4.35
N LEU A 44 9.65 19.95 -3.18
CA LEU A 44 9.78 18.51 -3.02
C LEU A 44 8.52 17.75 -3.51
N GLN A 45 7.34 18.21 -3.12
CA GLN A 45 6.07 17.61 -3.55
C GLN A 45 5.84 17.75 -5.06
N ALA A 46 6.15 18.91 -5.63
CA ALA A 46 6.08 19.13 -7.08
C ALA A 46 7.05 18.23 -7.85
N ALA A 47 8.26 18.04 -7.33
CA ALA A 47 9.25 17.11 -7.90
C ALA A 47 8.78 15.66 -7.83
N ALA A 48 8.24 15.23 -6.70
CA ALA A 48 7.69 13.89 -6.53
C ALA A 48 6.55 13.62 -7.52
N ARG A 49 5.69 14.62 -7.76
CA ARG A 49 4.66 14.55 -8.81
C ARG A 49 5.28 14.34 -10.19
N THR A 50 6.28 15.12 -10.56
CA THR A 50 6.98 15.03 -11.84
C THR A 50 7.65 13.67 -12.02
N VAL A 51 8.33 13.15 -10.99
CA VAL A 51 8.96 11.83 -11.02
C VAL A 51 7.92 10.72 -11.18
N SER A 52 6.79 10.80 -10.46
CA SER A 52 5.70 9.83 -10.60
C SER A 52 5.10 9.84 -12.01
N GLU A 53 4.84 11.00 -12.59
CA GLU A 53 4.33 11.13 -13.96
C GLU A 53 5.27 10.49 -14.99
N ARG A 54 6.58 10.71 -14.87
CA ARG A 54 7.58 10.10 -15.75
C ARG A 54 7.63 8.57 -15.57
N SER A 55 7.58 8.10 -14.32
CA SER A 55 7.69 6.66 -14.00
C SER A 55 6.50 5.84 -14.49
N CYS A 56 5.32 6.43 -14.64
CA CYS A 56 4.09 5.78 -15.07
C CYS A 56 3.56 6.29 -16.42
N ALA A 57 4.36 6.98 -17.21
CA ALA A 57 3.95 7.59 -18.48
C ALA A 57 2.67 8.45 -18.35
N GLY A 58 2.53 9.17 -17.22
CA GLY A 58 1.39 10.04 -16.92
C GLY A 58 0.09 9.33 -16.58
N ARG A 59 0.12 8.00 -16.36
CA ARG A 59 -1.08 7.20 -16.08
C ARG A 59 -1.12 6.75 -14.62
N ALA A 60 -2.15 7.21 -13.90
CA ALA A 60 -2.44 6.72 -12.56
C ALA A 60 -3.31 5.45 -12.63
N GLU A 61 -3.33 4.69 -11.55
CA GLU A 61 -4.12 3.45 -11.46
C GLU A 61 -5.06 3.47 -10.25
N VAL A 62 -6.17 2.75 -10.37
CA VAL A 62 -7.04 2.41 -9.26
C VAL A 62 -7.01 0.89 -9.08
N HIS A 63 -6.53 0.44 -7.93
CA HIS A 63 -6.62 -0.96 -7.54
C HIS A 63 -7.83 -1.17 -6.64
N ALA A 64 -8.36 -2.39 -6.61
CA ALA A 64 -9.53 -2.71 -5.82
C ALA A 64 -9.30 -3.95 -4.96
N GLN A 65 -9.86 -3.97 -3.75
CA GLN A 65 -9.72 -5.07 -2.82
C GLN A 65 -11.06 -5.60 -2.32
N VAL A 66 -11.20 -6.93 -2.28
CA VAL A 66 -12.30 -7.61 -1.64
C VAL A 66 -11.78 -8.57 -0.56
N ALA A 67 -12.41 -8.55 0.61
CA ALA A 67 -12.07 -9.43 1.72
C ALA A 67 -12.69 -10.83 1.54
N LEU A 68 -11.92 -11.88 1.85
CA LEU A 68 -12.40 -13.27 1.91
C LEU A 68 -12.95 -13.65 3.29
N ASN A 69 -12.46 -12.98 4.33
CA ASN A 69 -12.93 -13.20 5.69
C ASN A 69 -12.74 -11.98 6.57
N ILE A 70 -13.53 -11.92 7.62
CA ILE A 70 -13.44 -10.95 8.72
C ILE A 70 -13.34 -11.77 9.99
N GLY A 71 -12.57 -11.31 10.98
CA GLY A 71 -12.60 -11.95 12.28
C GLY A 71 -11.30 -11.87 13.05
N PRO A 72 -11.31 -12.37 14.28
CA PRO A 72 -10.18 -12.24 15.16
C PRO A 72 -8.93 -12.94 14.59
N CYS A 73 -7.82 -12.24 14.59
CA CYS A 73 -6.53 -12.71 14.13
C CYS A 73 -5.52 -12.73 15.29
N PRO A 74 -5.00 -13.89 15.71
CA PRO A 74 -4.07 -14.01 16.82
C PRO A 74 -2.65 -13.50 16.50
N ARG A 75 -2.42 -12.94 15.32
CA ARG A 75 -1.18 -12.21 15.01
C ARG A 75 -1.05 -10.93 15.81
N ASN A 76 -2.17 -10.41 16.32
CA ASN A 76 -2.23 -9.28 17.24
C ASN A 76 -1.42 -8.06 16.79
N CYS A 77 -1.54 -7.71 15.50
CA CYS A 77 -1.01 -6.44 15.00
C CYS A 77 -1.84 -5.31 15.64
N LEU A 78 -1.25 -4.55 16.56
CA LEU A 78 -1.98 -3.57 17.40
C LEU A 78 -2.72 -2.49 16.59
N PHE A 79 -2.30 -2.23 15.36
CA PHE A 79 -2.97 -1.29 14.44
C PHE A 79 -4.15 -1.89 13.66
N CYS A 80 -4.43 -3.18 13.81
CA CYS A 80 -5.38 -3.89 12.95
C CYS A 80 -6.69 -4.17 13.68
N ALA A 81 -7.82 -3.81 13.06
CA ALA A 81 -9.14 -4.09 13.58
C ALA A 81 -9.42 -5.59 13.79
N PHE A 82 -8.73 -6.45 13.04
CA PHE A 82 -8.87 -7.91 13.19
C PHE A 82 -8.00 -8.49 14.31
N ALA A 83 -7.12 -7.72 14.94
CA ALA A 83 -6.32 -8.23 16.05
C ALA A 83 -7.22 -8.71 17.19
N THR A 84 -6.97 -9.92 17.69
CA THR A 84 -7.77 -10.48 18.81
C THR A 84 -7.68 -9.59 20.05
N CYS A 85 -6.53 -8.96 20.30
CA CYS A 85 -6.33 -8.06 21.44
C CYS A 85 -7.12 -6.75 21.33
N ASN A 86 -7.56 -6.35 20.15
CA ASN A 86 -8.32 -5.10 19.93
C ASN A 86 -9.84 -5.28 20.12
N GLU A 87 -10.32 -6.52 20.17
CA GLU A 87 -11.73 -6.89 20.44
C GLU A 87 -12.78 -6.18 19.54
N VAL A 88 -12.35 -5.66 18.36
CA VAL A 88 -13.27 -5.01 17.42
C VAL A 88 -14.18 -6.02 16.76
N PHE A 89 -13.61 -7.11 16.23
CA PHE A 89 -14.34 -8.23 15.65
C PHE A 89 -14.07 -9.49 16.46
N THR A 90 -15.07 -10.01 17.13
CA THR A 90 -14.95 -11.17 18.03
C THR A 90 -15.38 -12.48 17.36
N GLU A 91 -16.11 -12.40 16.26
CA GLU A 91 -16.58 -13.55 15.51
C GLU A 91 -15.84 -13.68 14.18
N SER A 92 -15.55 -14.91 13.77
CA SER A 92 -14.95 -15.21 12.47
C SER A 92 -16.06 -15.39 11.44
N VAL A 93 -16.04 -14.54 10.41
CA VAL A 93 -16.98 -14.61 9.28
C VAL A 93 -16.20 -14.87 8.01
N GLU A 94 -16.53 -15.94 7.31
CA GLU A 94 -16.06 -16.16 5.95
C GLU A 94 -17.08 -15.54 4.99
N VAL A 95 -16.59 -14.67 4.09
CA VAL A 95 -17.44 -14.02 3.09
C VAL A 95 -17.87 -15.05 2.05
N ASP A 96 -19.12 -15.01 1.64
CA ASP A 96 -19.65 -15.91 0.61
C ASP A 96 -18.84 -15.81 -0.69
N LEU A 97 -18.50 -16.95 -1.32
CA LEU A 97 -17.64 -16.95 -2.51
C LEU A 97 -18.33 -16.35 -3.75
N ASP A 98 -19.62 -16.55 -3.89
CA ASP A 98 -20.36 -16.01 -5.04
C ASP A 98 -20.43 -14.48 -4.93
N TYR A 99 -20.59 -13.94 -3.71
CA TYR A 99 -20.47 -12.53 -3.43
C TYR A 99 -19.08 -11.99 -3.76
N VAL A 100 -18.01 -12.69 -3.34
CA VAL A 100 -16.63 -12.27 -3.67
C VAL A 100 -16.41 -12.22 -5.18
N ILE A 101 -16.90 -13.22 -5.92
CA ILE A 101 -16.81 -13.27 -7.39
C ILE A 101 -17.61 -12.11 -8.02
N GLU A 102 -18.79 -11.83 -7.51
CA GLU A 102 -19.62 -10.72 -7.98
C GLU A 102 -18.91 -9.38 -7.79
N GLN A 103 -18.34 -9.13 -6.59
CA GLN A 103 -17.60 -7.90 -6.31
C GLN A 103 -16.33 -7.78 -7.17
N ALA A 104 -15.60 -8.87 -7.38
CA ALA A 104 -14.41 -8.87 -8.24
C ALA A 104 -14.76 -8.53 -9.68
N ARG A 105 -15.86 -9.08 -10.23
CA ARG A 105 -16.39 -8.74 -11.56
C ARG A 105 -16.88 -7.30 -11.65
N GLN A 106 -17.50 -6.80 -10.58
CA GLN A 106 -17.94 -5.42 -10.53
C GLN A 106 -16.75 -4.47 -10.60
N PHE A 107 -15.69 -4.73 -9.83
CA PHE A 107 -14.44 -3.96 -9.90
C PHE A 107 -13.80 -3.98 -11.29
N GLU A 108 -13.79 -5.15 -11.95
CA GLU A 108 -13.31 -5.29 -13.32
C GLU A 108 -14.15 -4.42 -14.28
N THR A 109 -15.47 -4.48 -14.18
CA THR A 109 -16.43 -3.70 -14.99
C THR A 109 -16.29 -2.20 -14.74
N ASP A 110 -16.06 -1.80 -13.48
CA ASP A 110 -15.87 -0.40 -13.09
C ASP A 110 -14.49 0.15 -13.52
N GLY A 111 -13.61 -0.69 -14.05
CA GLY A 111 -12.31 -0.30 -14.58
C GLY A 111 -11.22 -0.22 -13.52
N ALA A 112 -11.25 -1.07 -12.50
CA ALA A 112 -10.10 -1.28 -11.62
C ALA A 112 -8.96 -1.93 -12.40
N ASN A 113 -7.73 -1.43 -12.21
CA ASN A 113 -6.56 -1.90 -12.94
C ASN A 113 -5.97 -3.20 -12.36
N ALA A 114 -6.20 -3.48 -11.08
CA ALA A 114 -5.86 -4.74 -10.42
C ALA A 114 -6.87 -5.06 -9.31
N ILE A 115 -7.10 -6.35 -9.07
CA ILE A 115 -8.01 -6.86 -8.05
C ILE A 115 -7.23 -7.62 -7.00
N TYR A 116 -7.48 -7.33 -5.74
CA TYR A 116 -6.83 -7.95 -4.59
C TYR A 116 -7.82 -8.81 -3.82
N LEU A 117 -7.41 -10.04 -3.53
CA LEU A 117 -8.10 -10.87 -2.55
C LEU A 117 -7.37 -10.74 -1.22
N MET A 118 -8.06 -10.23 -0.20
CA MET A 118 -7.51 -10.05 1.13
C MET A 118 -8.04 -11.11 2.09
N ALA A 119 -7.14 -11.69 2.88
CA ALA A 119 -7.51 -12.55 3.99
C ALA A 119 -6.68 -12.22 5.24
N THR A 120 -7.24 -12.54 6.42
CA THR A 120 -6.50 -12.40 7.67
C THR A 120 -5.25 -13.29 7.68
N GLY A 121 -4.24 -12.91 8.46
CA GLY A 121 -2.94 -13.59 8.49
C GLY A 121 -2.94 -15.05 8.97
N VAL A 122 -4.10 -15.58 9.35
CA VAL A 122 -4.31 -16.98 9.79
C VAL A 122 -5.36 -17.72 8.96
N TYR A 123 -5.86 -17.09 7.91
CA TYR A 123 -6.81 -17.75 7.01
C TYR A 123 -6.16 -19.00 6.38
N PRO A 124 -6.88 -20.15 6.29
CA PRO A 124 -6.30 -21.39 5.76
C PRO A 124 -5.80 -21.19 4.32
N PHE A 125 -4.50 -21.41 4.12
CA PHE A 125 -3.83 -21.07 2.86
C PHE A 125 -4.38 -21.87 1.67
N ASP A 126 -4.66 -23.18 1.86
CA ASP A 126 -5.21 -24.01 0.79
C ASP A 126 -6.60 -23.55 0.36
N ARG A 127 -7.40 -23.08 1.33
CA ARG A 127 -8.71 -22.47 1.06
C ARG A 127 -8.57 -21.13 0.34
N PHE A 128 -7.55 -20.34 0.66
CA PHE A 128 -7.23 -19.11 -0.08
C PHE A 128 -6.91 -19.42 -1.54
N ILE A 129 -6.09 -20.43 -1.81
CA ILE A 129 -5.73 -20.87 -3.16
C ILE A 129 -6.96 -21.35 -3.93
N GLU A 130 -7.79 -22.21 -3.32
CA GLU A 130 -9.03 -22.73 -3.93
C GLU A 130 -9.97 -21.59 -4.34
N ARG A 131 -10.24 -20.68 -3.42
CA ARG A 131 -11.14 -19.54 -3.68
C ARG A 131 -10.53 -18.58 -4.70
N GLY A 132 -9.24 -18.31 -4.60
CA GLY A 132 -8.51 -17.48 -5.55
C GLY A 132 -8.56 -18.02 -6.98
N ALA A 133 -8.39 -19.32 -7.16
CA ALA A 133 -8.52 -19.97 -8.46
C ALA A 133 -9.94 -19.85 -9.05
N ARG A 134 -10.97 -19.91 -8.18
CA ARG A 134 -12.37 -19.71 -8.58
C ARG A 134 -12.64 -18.26 -9.01
N VAL A 135 -12.09 -17.28 -8.28
CA VAL A 135 -12.16 -15.88 -8.68
C VAL A 135 -11.41 -15.65 -10.00
N ARG A 136 -10.17 -16.20 -10.13
CA ARG A 136 -9.40 -16.10 -11.38
C ARG A 136 -10.19 -16.62 -12.61
N ALA A 137 -10.85 -17.74 -12.46
CA ALA A 137 -11.66 -18.35 -13.53
C ALA A 137 -12.91 -17.54 -13.91
N ALA A 138 -13.30 -16.57 -13.07
CA ALA A 138 -14.46 -15.73 -13.28
C ALA A 138 -14.14 -14.34 -13.87
N LEU A 139 -12.86 -13.97 -13.92
CA LEU A 139 -12.35 -12.71 -14.45
C LEU A 139 -11.75 -12.88 -15.84
N ASP A 140 -11.58 -11.78 -16.57
CA ASP A 140 -10.84 -11.76 -17.82
C ASP A 140 -9.38 -12.20 -17.61
N ASP A 141 -8.80 -12.92 -18.56
CA ASP A 141 -7.43 -13.41 -18.49
C ASP A 141 -6.39 -12.31 -18.33
N ALA A 142 -6.67 -11.11 -18.86
CA ALA A 142 -5.81 -9.94 -18.75
C ALA A 142 -5.90 -9.26 -17.39
N THR A 143 -6.94 -9.51 -16.60
CA THR A 143 -7.14 -8.86 -15.29
C THR A 143 -6.04 -9.29 -14.31
N VAL A 144 -5.37 -8.32 -13.73
CA VAL A 144 -4.33 -8.53 -12.71
C VAL A 144 -4.97 -8.93 -11.39
N LEU A 145 -4.59 -10.12 -10.87
CA LEU A 145 -5.08 -10.66 -9.59
C LEU A 145 -3.94 -10.76 -8.59
N ILE A 146 -4.12 -10.17 -7.41
CA ILE A 146 -3.09 -10.03 -6.38
C ILE A 146 -3.55 -10.69 -5.08
N ALA A 147 -2.64 -11.44 -4.43
CA ALA A 147 -2.90 -12.04 -3.13
C ALA A 147 -2.46 -11.10 -2.00
N ASN A 148 -3.38 -10.78 -1.08
CA ASN A 148 -3.10 -10.10 0.17
C ASN A 148 -3.41 -11.08 1.31
N VAL A 149 -2.42 -11.89 1.66
CA VAL A 149 -2.53 -13.03 2.59
C VAL A 149 -1.35 -13.02 3.57
N GLY A 150 -1.44 -13.76 4.67
CA GLY A 150 -0.35 -13.89 5.65
C GLY A 150 0.95 -14.44 5.07
N ASP A 151 1.99 -14.52 5.92
CA ASP A 151 3.30 -15.04 5.51
C ASP A 151 3.24 -16.48 5.01
N PHE A 152 4.08 -16.81 4.04
CA PHE A 152 4.12 -18.13 3.42
C PHE A 152 5.54 -18.58 3.04
N LYS A 153 5.68 -19.87 2.78
CA LYS A 153 6.90 -20.53 2.35
C LYS A 153 6.96 -20.67 0.80
N PRO A 154 8.11 -21.05 0.22
CA PRO A 154 8.29 -21.15 -1.23
C PRO A 154 7.26 -22.03 -1.97
N ASP A 155 6.85 -23.15 -1.38
CA ASP A 155 5.83 -24.04 -1.96
C ASP A 155 4.49 -23.34 -2.14
N ARG A 156 4.12 -22.50 -1.19
CA ARG A 156 2.90 -21.68 -1.21
C ARG A 156 2.97 -20.54 -2.23
N ALA A 157 4.15 -19.94 -2.41
CA ALA A 157 4.36 -18.95 -3.47
C ALA A 157 4.14 -19.57 -4.86
N VAL A 158 4.67 -20.77 -5.10
CA VAL A 158 4.44 -21.52 -6.34
C VAL A 158 2.95 -21.83 -6.53
N ALA A 159 2.25 -22.26 -5.47
CA ALA A 159 0.81 -22.51 -5.51
C ALA A 159 0.00 -21.26 -5.87
N LEU A 160 0.34 -20.07 -5.31
CA LEU A 160 -0.27 -18.79 -5.71
C LEU A 160 -0.09 -18.52 -7.20
N ARG A 161 1.12 -18.67 -7.72
CA ARG A 161 1.41 -18.45 -9.13
C ARG A 161 0.61 -19.41 -10.04
N GLN A 162 0.51 -20.69 -9.65
CA GLN A 162 -0.26 -21.71 -10.38
C GLN A 162 -1.78 -21.47 -10.33
N ALA A 163 -2.27 -20.86 -9.23
CA ALA A 163 -3.68 -20.45 -9.10
C ALA A 163 -4.02 -19.19 -9.92
N GLY A 164 -3.04 -18.60 -10.63
CA GLY A 164 -3.24 -17.48 -11.54
C GLY A 164 -3.07 -16.10 -10.89
N PHE A 165 -2.45 -16.03 -9.71
CA PHE A 165 -2.08 -14.72 -9.13
C PHE A 165 -0.86 -14.16 -9.87
N ASN A 166 -0.91 -12.85 -10.15
CA ASN A 166 0.19 -12.09 -10.78
C ASN A 166 1.21 -11.58 -9.76
N GLY A 167 0.77 -11.39 -8.52
CA GLY A 167 1.61 -10.84 -7.48
C GLY A 167 1.00 -10.96 -6.09
N ILE A 168 1.70 -10.35 -5.14
CA ILE A 168 1.29 -10.25 -3.73
C ILE A 168 1.33 -8.80 -3.26
N TYR A 169 0.49 -8.48 -2.28
CA TYR A 169 0.72 -7.36 -1.38
C TYR A 169 1.30 -7.87 -0.08
N HIS A 170 2.44 -7.32 0.32
CA HIS A 170 3.10 -7.69 1.56
C HIS A 170 3.96 -6.53 2.05
N ALA A 171 4.15 -6.37 3.36
CA ALA A 171 4.92 -5.26 3.90
C ALA A 171 5.70 -5.67 5.17
N VAL A 172 6.89 -5.10 5.36
CA VAL A 172 7.50 -4.95 6.67
C VAL A 172 6.95 -3.67 7.28
N ARG A 173 6.10 -3.81 8.26
CA ARG A 173 5.37 -2.68 8.84
C ARG A 173 6.20 -1.90 9.85
N LEU A 174 5.86 -0.65 10.05
CA LEU A 174 6.41 0.14 11.15
C LEU A 174 6.09 -0.55 12.48
N GLY A 175 7.09 -0.72 13.33
CA GLY A 175 6.97 -1.48 14.58
C GLY A 175 6.87 -3.01 14.38
N GLU A 176 7.25 -3.57 13.20
CA GLU A 176 7.23 -5.03 12.98
C GLU A 176 8.14 -5.74 13.99
N GLY A 177 7.61 -6.75 14.67
CA GLY A 177 8.29 -7.47 15.76
C GLY A 177 8.00 -6.92 17.17
N GLU A 178 7.50 -5.68 17.28
CA GLU A 178 7.11 -5.02 18.54
C GLU A 178 5.60 -4.76 18.58
N VAL A 179 5.10 -4.00 17.61
CA VAL A 179 3.67 -3.70 17.43
C VAL A 179 2.92 -4.87 16.80
N THR A 180 3.65 -5.79 16.22
CA THR A 180 3.15 -7.08 15.72
C THR A 180 3.93 -8.23 16.34
N GLY A 181 3.31 -9.39 16.49
CA GLY A 181 4.01 -10.62 16.91
C GLY A 181 4.76 -11.33 15.78
N ILE A 182 5.20 -10.60 14.73
CA ILE A 182 5.81 -11.17 13.53
C ILE A 182 7.22 -10.61 13.35
N PRO A 183 8.28 -11.46 13.34
CA PRO A 183 9.63 -11.00 13.10
C PRO A 183 9.82 -10.45 11.67
N VAL A 184 10.67 -9.42 11.53
CA VAL A 184 11.01 -8.81 10.23
C VAL A 184 11.54 -9.86 9.24
N GLU A 185 12.38 -10.77 9.71
CA GLU A 185 12.96 -11.85 8.90
C GLU A 185 11.88 -12.70 8.23
N ARG A 186 10.77 -12.94 8.92
CA ARG A 186 9.64 -13.70 8.37
C ARG A 186 9.01 -13.00 7.17
N ARG A 187 8.90 -11.67 7.22
CA ARG A 187 8.42 -10.87 6.10
C ARG A 187 9.39 -10.92 4.93
N MET A 188 10.68 -10.83 5.21
CA MET A 188 11.74 -10.92 4.20
C MET A 188 11.77 -12.29 3.52
N GLU A 189 11.58 -13.38 4.26
CA GLU A 189 11.44 -14.73 3.70
C GLU A 189 10.25 -14.81 2.73
N THR A 190 9.12 -14.19 3.07
CA THR A 190 7.93 -14.15 2.21
C THR A 190 8.18 -13.36 0.91
N PHE A 191 8.86 -12.22 0.98
CA PHE A 191 9.28 -11.48 -0.22
C PHE A 191 10.19 -12.30 -1.11
N GLN A 192 11.16 -13.00 -0.54
CA GLN A 192 12.07 -13.85 -1.31
C GLN A 192 11.34 -15.03 -1.95
N ALA A 193 10.40 -15.66 -1.22
CA ALA A 193 9.59 -16.75 -1.75
C ALA A 193 8.73 -16.29 -2.94
N ALA A 194 8.08 -15.13 -2.81
CA ALA A 194 7.27 -14.54 -3.89
C ALA A 194 8.10 -14.24 -5.14
N ARG A 195 9.25 -13.58 -4.96
CA ARG A 195 10.16 -13.26 -6.06
C ARG A 195 10.64 -14.51 -6.79
N ASN A 196 11.04 -15.56 -6.06
CA ASN A 196 11.52 -16.82 -6.62
C ASN A 196 10.42 -17.56 -7.42
N ALA A 197 9.15 -17.35 -7.06
CA ALA A 197 8.01 -17.90 -7.79
C ALA A 197 7.54 -17.03 -8.98
N GLY A 198 8.20 -15.90 -9.24
CA GLY A 198 7.82 -14.96 -10.30
C GLY A 198 6.57 -14.15 -9.98
N LEU A 199 6.20 -14.01 -8.69
CA LEU A 199 5.15 -13.12 -8.25
C LEU A 199 5.71 -11.70 -8.08
N ARG A 200 5.02 -10.71 -8.65
CA ARG A 200 5.35 -9.30 -8.44
C ARG A 200 4.92 -8.87 -7.04
N ILE A 201 5.62 -7.91 -6.48
CA ILE A 201 5.40 -7.47 -5.09
C ILE A 201 4.87 -6.04 -5.08
N GLY A 202 3.75 -5.83 -4.38
CA GLY A 202 3.33 -4.50 -3.92
C GLY A 202 3.63 -4.35 -2.44
N THR A 203 4.13 -3.19 -2.02
CA THR A 203 4.41 -2.89 -0.61
C THR A 203 4.27 -1.40 -0.33
N CYS A 204 4.10 -1.02 0.94
CA CYS A 204 4.02 0.38 1.36
C CYS A 204 4.79 0.61 2.66
N LEU A 205 5.20 1.86 2.88
CA LEU A 205 5.62 2.36 4.18
C LEU A 205 4.36 2.58 5.02
N GLU A 206 4.06 1.64 5.92
CA GLU A 206 2.81 1.61 6.68
C GLU A 206 2.91 0.84 8.01
N PRO A 207 1.95 1.04 8.92
CA PRO A 207 1.00 2.14 8.99
C PRO A 207 1.64 3.34 9.73
N VAL A 208 1.69 4.50 9.11
CA VAL A 208 2.34 5.69 9.70
C VAL A 208 1.45 6.33 10.75
N GLY A 209 1.96 6.44 11.96
CA GLY A 209 1.37 7.18 13.08
C GLY A 209 2.26 8.33 13.54
N PRO A 210 1.72 9.28 14.33
CA PRO A 210 2.47 10.44 14.82
C PRO A 210 3.66 10.09 15.72
N GLU A 211 3.67 8.91 16.31
CA GLU A 211 4.74 8.43 17.21
C GLU A 211 5.98 7.93 16.50
N HIS A 212 5.91 7.61 15.21
CA HIS A 212 7.05 7.08 14.48
C HIS A 212 8.12 8.15 14.27
N THR A 213 9.34 7.77 14.53
CA THR A 213 10.52 8.61 14.33
C THR A 213 10.94 8.63 12.85
N THR A 214 11.65 9.66 12.46
CA THR A 214 12.25 9.78 11.12
C THR A 214 13.15 8.58 10.81
N GLU A 215 13.89 8.09 11.80
CA GLU A 215 14.79 6.95 11.67
C GLU A 215 14.04 5.65 11.33
N GLU A 216 12.91 5.39 12.00
CA GLU A 216 12.04 4.23 11.69
C GLU A 216 11.46 4.33 10.28
N LEU A 217 11.05 5.52 9.85
CA LEU A 217 10.56 5.73 8.49
C LEU A 217 11.65 5.43 7.46
N ILE A 218 12.89 5.91 7.68
CA ILE A 218 14.04 5.65 6.80
C ILE A 218 14.36 4.17 6.74
N GLU A 219 14.45 3.49 7.89
CA GLU A 219 14.75 2.06 7.94
C GLU A 219 13.77 1.25 7.07
N LYS A 220 12.46 1.47 7.23
CA LYS A 220 11.43 0.75 6.46
C LYS A 220 11.41 1.14 5.00
N LEU A 221 11.69 2.41 4.69
CA LEU A 221 11.81 2.89 3.31
C LEU A 221 12.99 2.24 2.58
N LEU A 222 14.14 2.07 3.24
CA LEU A 222 15.31 1.40 2.67
C LEU A 222 15.05 -0.10 2.45
N ILE A 223 14.37 -0.78 3.38
CA ILE A 223 13.90 -2.17 3.15
C ILE A 223 12.99 -2.22 1.91
N THR A 224 12.07 -1.28 1.77
CA THR A 224 11.18 -1.20 0.59
C THR A 224 11.98 -1.04 -0.70
N ARG A 225 13.02 -0.19 -0.70
CA ARG A 225 13.90 -0.01 -1.86
C ARG A 225 14.61 -1.31 -2.25
N ASP A 226 15.13 -2.05 -1.28
CA ASP A 226 15.84 -3.32 -1.50
C ASP A 226 14.91 -4.44 -2.00
N VAL A 227 13.63 -4.40 -1.60
CA VAL A 227 12.59 -5.29 -2.13
C VAL A 227 12.31 -5.03 -3.61
N ALA A 228 12.57 -3.83 -4.12
CA ALA A 228 12.30 -3.43 -5.50
C ALA A 228 10.88 -3.83 -5.98
N PRO A 229 9.82 -3.32 -5.37
CA PRO A 229 8.45 -3.72 -5.66
C PRO A 229 7.95 -3.13 -6.99
N ALA A 230 6.80 -3.60 -7.47
CA ALA A 230 6.06 -3.04 -8.60
C ALA A 230 5.52 -1.62 -8.28
N TYR A 231 5.10 -1.44 -7.06
CA TYR A 231 4.73 -0.14 -6.50
C TYR A 231 5.07 -0.07 -5.01
N SER A 232 5.25 1.14 -4.52
CA SER A 232 5.32 1.46 -3.11
C SER A 232 4.39 2.64 -2.80
N GLY A 233 4.64 3.35 -1.74
CA GLY A 233 3.90 4.50 -1.27
C GLY A 233 3.85 4.55 0.24
N SER A 234 2.86 5.22 0.78
CA SER A 234 2.70 5.30 2.23
C SER A 234 1.24 5.34 2.64
N ALA A 235 0.94 4.73 3.78
CA ALA A 235 -0.40 4.69 4.34
C ALA A 235 -0.37 5.13 5.81
N ARG A 236 -1.26 6.07 6.15
CA ARG A 236 -1.42 6.49 7.55
C ARG A 236 -2.18 5.45 8.37
N ARG A 237 -1.84 5.33 9.64
CA ARG A 237 -2.64 4.56 10.58
C ARG A 237 -3.94 5.27 10.87
N ILE A 238 -5.03 4.53 10.80
CA ILE A 238 -6.33 4.99 11.28
C ILE A 238 -6.45 4.59 12.75
N PRO A 239 -6.69 5.53 13.67
CA PRO A 239 -6.93 5.20 15.07
C PRO A 239 -8.22 4.39 15.19
N ILE A 240 -8.12 3.24 15.87
CA ILE A 240 -9.28 2.41 16.17
C ILE A 240 -9.70 2.72 17.59
N PRO A 241 -10.96 3.14 17.84
CA PRO A 241 -11.44 3.47 19.18
C PRO A 241 -11.23 2.34 20.19
N ASP A 242 -10.90 2.70 21.41
CA ASP A 242 -10.67 1.81 22.56
C ASP A 242 -9.48 0.85 22.40
N THR A 243 -8.55 1.11 21.45
CA THR A 243 -7.33 0.30 21.26
C THR A 243 -6.07 1.02 21.78
N GLU A 244 -5.01 0.23 21.99
CA GLU A 244 -3.76 0.76 22.57
C GLU A 244 -3.16 1.92 21.76
N LEU A 245 -3.21 1.85 20.43
CA LEU A 245 -2.58 2.86 19.56
C LEU A 245 -3.47 4.08 19.29
N GLU A 246 -4.72 4.08 19.74
CA GLU A 246 -5.62 5.24 19.58
C GLU A 246 -5.03 6.52 20.19
N ARG A 247 -4.36 6.39 21.34
CA ARG A 247 -3.75 7.51 22.08
C ARG A 247 -2.78 8.37 21.25
N HIS A 248 -2.18 7.81 20.22
CA HIS A 248 -1.25 8.53 19.35
C HIS A 248 -1.95 9.35 18.26
N GLY A 249 -3.23 9.09 18.01
CA GLY A 249 -3.97 9.77 16.95
C GLY A 249 -3.52 9.40 15.55
N MET A 250 -3.69 10.34 14.63
CA MET A 250 -3.45 10.13 13.19
C MET A 250 -2.65 11.30 12.60
N VAL A 251 -1.71 11.01 11.69
CA VAL A 251 -1.03 12.04 10.90
C VAL A 251 -2.01 12.72 9.94
N SER A 252 -1.83 14.03 9.71
CA SER A 252 -2.66 14.77 8.76
C SER A 252 -2.40 14.33 7.32
N GLU A 253 -3.35 14.58 6.42
CA GLU A 253 -3.16 14.34 4.98
C GLU A 253 -1.99 15.14 4.41
N ALA A 254 -1.79 16.36 4.87
CA ALA A 254 -0.65 17.19 4.47
C ALA A 254 0.70 16.56 4.89
N ARG A 255 0.79 16.02 6.12
CA ARG A 255 1.99 15.29 6.57
C ARG A 255 2.19 14.02 5.76
N MET A 256 1.12 13.28 5.47
CA MET A 256 1.20 12.08 4.65
C MET A 256 1.64 12.39 3.21
N ALA A 257 1.14 13.47 2.61
CA ALA A 257 1.56 13.92 1.29
C ALA A 257 3.06 14.26 1.24
N HIS A 258 3.58 14.88 2.30
CA HIS A 258 5.01 15.14 2.44
C HIS A 258 5.83 13.84 2.53
N ILE A 259 5.40 12.88 3.37
CA ILE A 259 6.02 11.56 3.47
C ILE A 259 6.01 10.84 2.11
N LEU A 260 4.88 10.86 1.40
CA LEU A 260 4.76 10.28 0.06
C LEU A 260 5.75 10.90 -0.94
N ALA A 261 5.97 12.21 -0.86
CA ALA A 261 6.93 12.90 -1.71
C ALA A 261 8.37 12.43 -1.42
N VAL A 262 8.77 12.33 -0.15
CA VAL A 262 10.08 11.78 0.23
C VAL A 262 10.23 10.33 -0.24
N VAL A 263 9.22 9.48 0.01
CA VAL A 263 9.21 8.09 -0.47
C VAL A 263 9.45 8.03 -1.98
N ARG A 264 8.78 8.89 -2.75
CA ARG A 264 8.95 8.90 -4.22
C ARG A 264 10.37 9.23 -4.66
N LEU A 265 11.02 10.19 -4.02
CA LEU A 265 12.37 10.65 -4.41
C LEU A 265 13.48 9.70 -3.94
N VAL A 266 13.24 8.92 -2.89
CA VAL A 266 14.17 7.89 -2.38
C VAL A 266 14.09 6.59 -3.18
N LEU A 267 12.94 6.29 -3.78
CA LEU A 267 12.75 5.07 -4.56
C LEU A 267 13.14 5.30 -6.03
N PRO A 268 13.81 4.33 -6.67
CA PRO A 268 14.18 4.42 -8.07
C PRO A 268 12.93 4.50 -8.97
N THR A 269 13.07 5.15 -10.13
CA THR A 269 11.98 5.34 -11.10
C THR A 269 11.44 4.04 -11.70
N SER A 270 12.20 2.94 -11.60
CA SER A 270 11.73 1.60 -11.96
C SER A 270 10.57 1.08 -11.08
N ILE A 271 10.38 1.68 -9.89
CA ILE A 271 9.21 1.45 -9.05
C ILE A 271 8.15 2.47 -9.48
N ALA A 272 7.30 2.10 -10.45
CA ALA A 272 6.42 3.05 -11.13
C ALA A 272 5.28 3.58 -10.27
N GLY A 273 4.73 2.75 -9.37
CA GLY A 273 3.59 3.13 -8.54
C GLY A 273 4.01 3.76 -7.21
N ASN A 274 3.27 4.80 -6.80
CA ASN A 274 3.37 5.47 -5.50
C ASN A 274 1.96 5.59 -4.92
N CYS A 275 1.61 4.69 -3.99
CA CYS A 275 0.24 4.59 -3.49
C CYS A 275 0.00 5.41 -2.22
N THR A 276 -1.23 5.84 -2.05
CA THR A 276 -1.75 6.21 -0.73
C THR A 276 -3.05 5.46 -0.47
N HIS A 277 -3.13 4.78 0.68
CA HIS A 277 -4.41 4.36 1.22
C HIS A 277 -5.12 5.57 1.81
N GLU A 278 -6.40 5.52 2.01
CA GLU A 278 -7.23 6.69 2.30
C GLU A 278 -7.12 7.70 1.15
N PRO A 279 -7.75 7.42 -0.02
CA PRO A 279 -7.64 8.25 -1.20
C PRO A 279 -7.97 9.71 -0.93
N ASN A 280 -7.05 10.61 -1.31
CA ASN A 280 -7.22 12.05 -1.14
C ASN A 280 -6.46 12.83 -2.22
N ALA A 281 -6.99 14.00 -2.58
CA ALA A 281 -6.42 14.82 -3.64
C ALA A 281 -5.05 15.43 -3.26
N ILE A 282 -4.79 15.68 -1.97
CA ILE A 282 -3.51 16.24 -1.50
C ILE A 282 -2.38 15.25 -1.76
N GLY A 283 -2.57 13.97 -1.39
CA GLY A 283 -1.60 12.91 -1.66
C GLY A 283 -1.41 12.67 -3.16
N ALA A 284 -2.50 12.69 -3.93
CA ALA A 284 -2.44 12.53 -5.38
C ALA A 284 -1.70 13.69 -6.06
N ALA A 285 -1.90 14.93 -5.61
CA ALA A 285 -1.17 16.11 -6.09
C ALA A 285 0.33 16.05 -5.74
N ALA A 286 0.69 15.45 -4.60
CA ALA A 286 2.06 15.23 -4.14
C ALA A 286 2.74 13.99 -4.76
N GLY A 287 2.16 13.38 -5.79
CA GLY A 287 2.78 12.31 -6.57
C GLY A 287 2.27 10.89 -6.27
N ALA A 288 1.23 10.71 -5.45
CA ALA A 288 0.55 9.42 -5.41
C ALA A 288 -0.21 9.21 -6.72
N ASN A 289 0.08 8.10 -7.40
CA ASN A 289 -0.51 7.71 -8.67
C ASN A 289 -1.25 6.35 -8.59
N LEU A 290 -1.50 5.87 -7.39
CA LEU A 290 -2.24 4.66 -7.12
C LEU A 290 -3.16 4.86 -5.92
N LEU A 291 -4.45 4.65 -6.14
CA LEU A 291 -5.49 4.70 -5.10
C LEU A 291 -6.23 3.37 -5.00
N TRP A 292 -6.94 3.18 -3.89
CA TRP A 292 -7.59 1.93 -3.55
C TRP A 292 -9.10 2.07 -3.42
N ALA A 293 -9.83 1.23 -4.18
CA ALA A 293 -11.23 0.92 -3.95
C ALA A 293 -11.32 -0.33 -3.06
N GLU A 294 -12.27 -0.38 -2.14
CA GLU A 294 -12.36 -1.46 -1.16
C GLU A 294 -13.81 -1.86 -0.90
N VAL A 295 -14.04 -3.16 -0.75
CA VAL A 295 -15.30 -3.73 -0.29
C VAL A 295 -15.04 -4.92 0.63
N GLY A 296 -15.94 -5.15 1.57
CA GLY A 296 -15.75 -6.15 2.62
C GLY A 296 -14.85 -5.63 3.74
N GLY A 297 -14.55 -6.50 4.70
CA GLY A 297 -13.81 -6.13 5.90
C GLY A 297 -12.40 -5.60 5.62
N ASN A 298 -11.98 -4.66 6.44
CA ASN A 298 -10.71 -3.96 6.29
C ASN A 298 -9.95 -3.90 7.63
N PRO A 299 -8.62 -4.05 7.66
CA PRO A 299 -7.83 -3.89 8.88
C PRO A 299 -7.98 -2.55 9.61
N ARG A 300 -8.55 -1.53 8.94
CA ARG A 300 -8.78 -0.19 9.46
C ARG A 300 -10.22 0.08 9.89
N ASP A 301 -11.08 -0.94 9.86
CA ASP A 301 -12.48 -0.82 10.23
C ASP A 301 -12.68 -0.59 11.73
N THR A 302 -13.88 -0.16 12.07
CA THR A 302 -14.37 -0.08 13.44
C THR A 302 -15.66 -0.87 13.57
N ARG A 303 -16.18 -1.06 14.79
CA ARG A 303 -17.47 -1.72 15.00
C ARG A 303 -18.64 -1.02 14.31
N GLU A 304 -18.55 0.30 14.15
CA GLU A 304 -19.61 1.13 13.56
C GLU A 304 -19.37 1.43 12.08
N LYS A 305 -18.15 1.24 11.59
CA LYS A 305 -17.75 1.53 10.21
C LYS A 305 -16.98 0.37 9.63
N THR A 306 -17.68 -0.47 8.92
CA THR A 306 -17.12 -1.45 8.01
C THR A 306 -16.95 -0.83 6.60
N GLU A 307 -16.79 -1.64 5.57
CA GLU A 307 -16.61 -1.22 4.17
C GLU A 307 -17.64 -0.21 3.66
N GLU A 308 -18.89 -0.27 4.12
CA GLU A 308 -19.94 0.68 3.72
C GLU A 308 -19.66 2.13 4.17
N GLY A 309 -18.87 2.26 5.23
CA GLY A 309 -18.54 3.57 5.79
C GLY A 309 -17.13 4.07 5.48
N ARG A 310 -16.23 3.22 5.00
CA ARG A 310 -14.82 3.54 4.80
C ARG A 310 -14.32 3.32 3.38
N GLY A 311 -14.71 2.22 2.73
CA GLY A 311 -14.25 1.90 1.40
C GLY A 311 -14.74 2.91 0.34
N MET A 312 -13.86 3.24 -0.59
CA MET A 312 -14.23 4.01 -1.78
C MET A 312 -14.53 3.08 -2.95
N THR A 313 -15.42 3.51 -3.83
CA THR A 313 -15.65 2.87 -5.12
C THR A 313 -14.53 3.22 -6.11
N VAL A 314 -14.40 2.45 -7.19
CA VAL A 314 -13.47 2.76 -8.29
C VAL A 314 -13.78 4.14 -8.87
N ALA A 315 -15.06 4.47 -9.07
CA ALA A 315 -15.49 5.77 -9.59
C ALA A 315 -15.06 6.93 -8.66
N GLN A 316 -15.18 6.77 -7.35
CA GLN A 316 -14.73 7.79 -6.39
C GLN A 316 -13.21 7.95 -6.42
N CYS A 317 -12.42 6.86 -6.49
CA CYS A 317 -10.98 6.93 -6.62
C CYS A 317 -10.56 7.62 -7.93
N ARG A 318 -11.21 7.30 -9.06
CA ARG A 318 -10.97 7.97 -10.34
C ARG A 318 -11.30 9.46 -10.27
N ALA A 319 -12.36 9.86 -9.57
CA ALA A 319 -12.68 11.26 -9.34
C ALA A 319 -11.61 11.99 -8.52
N VAL A 320 -11.11 11.38 -7.43
CA VAL A 320 -10.01 11.95 -6.63
C VAL A 320 -8.73 12.13 -7.47
N LEU A 321 -8.40 11.16 -8.33
CA LEU A 321 -7.27 11.29 -9.25
C LEU A 321 -7.51 12.41 -10.27
N GLY A 322 -8.73 12.55 -10.78
CA GLY A 322 -9.11 13.63 -11.69
C GLY A 322 -8.98 15.02 -11.06
N GLU A 323 -9.37 15.19 -9.78
CA GLU A 323 -9.19 16.44 -9.03
C GLU A 323 -7.70 16.82 -8.86
N ALA A 324 -6.81 15.83 -8.94
CA ALA A 324 -5.36 16.04 -8.93
C ALA A 324 -4.75 16.01 -10.35
N GLU A 325 -5.55 16.18 -11.39
CA GLU A 325 -5.13 16.25 -12.81
C GLU A 325 -4.38 14.99 -13.30
N TRP A 326 -4.68 13.81 -12.73
CA TRP A 326 -4.17 12.54 -13.24
C TRP A 326 -5.06 11.99 -14.36
N GLN A 327 -4.43 11.43 -15.39
CA GLN A 327 -5.11 10.54 -16.32
C GLN A 327 -5.06 9.11 -15.79
N VAL A 328 -6.21 8.51 -15.56
CA VAL A 328 -6.29 7.13 -15.08
C VAL A 328 -6.12 6.16 -16.26
N LEU A 329 -5.31 5.12 -16.06
CA LEU A 329 -5.09 4.04 -17.02
C LEU A 329 -6.42 3.31 -17.27
N ASP A 330 -6.70 2.99 -18.53
CA ASP A 330 -7.76 2.06 -18.90
C ASP A 330 -7.14 0.67 -19.13
N GLY A 331 -7.78 -0.38 -18.59
CA GLY A 331 -7.30 -1.76 -18.68
C GLY A 331 -6.43 -2.22 -17.51
N PRO A 332 -5.72 -3.35 -17.67
CA PRO A 332 -4.97 -3.98 -16.58
C PRO A 332 -3.79 -3.15 -16.10
N SER A 333 -3.40 -3.36 -14.84
CA SER A 333 -2.30 -2.64 -14.20
C SER A 333 -0.98 -2.76 -14.97
N ALA A 334 -0.42 -1.62 -15.34
CA ALA A 334 0.92 -1.53 -15.91
C ALA A 334 2.02 -1.77 -14.86
N PHE A 335 1.75 -1.49 -13.57
CA PHE A 335 2.72 -1.73 -12.49
C PHE A 335 3.03 -3.22 -12.30
N PHE A 336 2.07 -4.10 -12.63
CA PHE A 336 2.21 -5.55 -12.58
C PHE A 336 2.50 -6.19 -13.96
N ALA A 337 2.65 -5.40 -15.02
CA ALA A 337 3.07 -5.91 -16.31
C ALA A 337 4.47 -6.56 -16.20
N ALA A 338 4.70 -7.62 -17.01
CA ALA A 338 5.94 -8.41 -17.00
C ALA A 338 7.15 -7.60 -17.49
#